data_0e7633318cf0e7285ea1a27a8665792e
#
_entry.id   0e7633318cf0e7285ea1a27a8665792e
#
_cell.length_a   1.000
_cell.length_b   1.000
_cell.length_c   1.000
_cell.angle_alpha   90.00
_cell.angle_beta   90.00
_cell.angle_gamma   90.00
#
_symmetry.space_group_name_H-M   'P 1'
#
loop_
_entity.id
_entity.type
_entity.pdbx_description
1 polymer ?
#
loop_
_entity_poly.entity_id
_entity_poly.type
_entity_poly.pdbx_seq_one_letter_code
_entity_poly.pdbx_strand_id
1 'polypeptide(L)'
;KVCYLDCRFNFMPNQLERIKQYHKGKLSNLHSLEKTTMPVVISHYCGPEKAWHADCKHFNVYFYQKILAEITRGTDKERVLSIKTYLKALIRRIRYKFKYQVY
;
A
#
# COMPACT_ATOMS: atom_id res chain seq x y z
N LYS A 1 25.92 -17.49 -3.12
CA LYS A 1 25.46 -16.71 -1.97
C LYS A 1 24.06 -16.17 -2.27
N VAL A 2 23.07 -16.52 -1.45
CA VAL A 2 21.71 -16.01 -1.59
C VAL A 2 21.62 -14.70 -0.79
N CYS A 3 21.16 -13.62 -1.45
CA CYS A 3 20.86 -12.36 -0.79
C CYS A 3 19.34 -12.20 -0.69
N TYR A 4 18.84 -11.96 0.50
CA TYR A 4 17.44 -11.65 0.71
C TYR A 4 17.23 -10.13 0.60
N LEU A 5 16.29 -9.72 -0.25
CA LEU A 5 15.85 -8.34 -0.30
C LEU A 5 14.94 -8.04 0.89
N ASP A 6 15.04 -6.82 1.39
CA ASP A 6 14.12 -6.28 2.38
C ASP A 6 12.68 -6.33 1.84
N CYS A 7 11.70 -6.60 2.71
CA CYS A 7 10.29 -6.70 2.33
C CYS A 7 9.72 -5.43 1.69
N ARG A 8 10.38 -4.28 1.84
CA ARG A 8 10.03 -3.03 1.14
C ARG A 8 10.01 -3.17 -0.38
N PHE A 9 10.84 -4.08 -0.93
CA PHE A 9 10.95 -4.30 -2.38
C PHE A 9 9.94 -5.29 -2.94
N ASN A 10 9.15 -5.91 -2.07
CA ASN A 10 8.05 -6.80 -2.45
C ASN A 10 7.01 -6.83 -1.34
N PHE A 11 6.47 -5.68 -1.00
CA PHE A 11 5.54 -5.53 0.12
C PHE A 11 4.17 -6.10 -0.24
N MET A 12 3.82 -7.22 0.37
CA MET A 12 2.58 -7.96 0.14
C MET A 12 1.52 -7.67 1.22
N PRO A 13 0.23 -7.89 0.94
CA PRO A 13 -0.86 -7.66 1.90
C PRO A 13 -0.71 -8.43 3.22
N ASN A 14 -0.15 -9.65 3.19
CA ASN A 14 0.10 -10.45 4.39
C ASN A 14 1.11 -9.79 5.34
N GLN A 15 2.12 -9.11 4.82
CA GLN A 15 3.09 -8.37 5.63
C GLN A 15 2.42 -7.20 6.35
N LEU A 16 1.53 -6.49 5.66
CA LEU A 16 0.75 -5.42 6.27
C LEU A 16 -0.14 -5.95 7.39
N GLU A 17 -0.78 -7.09 7.20
CA GLU A 17 -1.64 -7.70 8.20
C GLU A 17 -0.84 -8.14 9.44
N ARG A 18 0.35 -8.72 9.26
CA ARG A 18 1.26 -9.06 10.36
C ARG A 18 1.68 -7.83 11.15
N ILE A 19 2.02 -6.73 10.49
CA ILE A 19 2.37 -5.46 11.13
C ILE A 19 1.18 -4.93 11.96
N LYS A 20 -0.03 -4.99 11.42
CA LYS A 20 -1.24 -4.59 12.16
C LYS A 20 -1.48 -5.46 13.39
N GLN A 21 -1.27 -6.76 13.29
CA GLN A 21 -1.41 -7.70 14.41
C GLN A 21 -0.38 -7.43 15.50
N TYR A 22 0.86 -7.14 15.12
CA TYR A 22 1.91 -6.74 16.05
C TYR A 22 1.52 -5.49 16.84
N HIS A 23 1.08 -4.43 16.15
CA HIS A 23 0.65 -3.19 16.81
C HIS A 23 -0.61 -3.34 17.68
N LYS A 24 -1.39 -4.40 17.46
CA LYS A 24 -2.53 -4.77 18.33
C LYS A 24 -2.15 -5.69 19.49
N GLY A 25 -0.88 -6.02 19.65
CA GLY A 25 -0.39 -6.96 20.67
C GLY A 25 -0.79 -8.42 20.44
N LYS A 26 -1.25 -8.76 19.22
CA LYS A 26 -1.64 -10.13 18.85
C LYS A 26 -0.47 -10.96 18.31
N LEU A 27 0.64 -10.32 18.02
CA LEU A 27 1.87 -10.93 17.55
C LEU A 27 3.02 -10.40 18.40
N SER A 28 3.80 -11.29 19.01
CA SER A 28 4.86 -10.91 19.96
C SER A 28 6.08 -10.29 19.30
N ASN A 29 6.37 -10.67 18.05
CA ASN A 29 7.52 -10.16 17.30
C ASN A 29 7.24 -10.09 15.81
N LEU A 30 8.07 -9.31 15.12
CA LEU A 30 8.17 -9.26 13.67
C LEU A 30 9.54 -9.75 13.23
N HIS A 31 9.62 -10.37 12.06
CA HIS A 31 10.90 -10.60 11.42
C HIS A 31 11.63 -9.28 11.18
N SER A 32 12.97 -9.31 11.18
CA SER A 32 13.78 -8.13 10.93
C SER A 32 13.41 -7.42 9.62
N LEU A 33 13.09 -8.19 8.57
CA LEU A 33 12.65 -7.65 7.27
C LEU A 33 11.27 -6.97 7.34
N GLU A 34 10.39 -7.40 8.24
CA GLU A 34 9.08 -6.77 8.43
C GLU A 34 9.17 -5.46 9.22
N LYS A 35 10.20 -5.31 10.05
CA LYS A 35 10.46 -4.08 10.84
C LYS A 35 11.01 -2.95 9.98
N THR A 36 11.64 -3.27 8.86
CA THR A 36 12.25 -2.30 7.94
C THR A 36 11.34 -1.98 6.75
N THR A 37 10.05 -1.85 7.00
CA THR A 37 9.04 -1.64 5.94
C THR A 37 8.93 -0.22 5.43
N MET A 38 9.76 0.69 5.93
CA MET A 38 9.62 2.09 5.60
C MET A 38 10.85 2.66 4.90
N PRO A 39 10.64 3.38 3.81
CA PRO A 39 9.44 3.43 2.97
C PRO A 39 9.24 2.14 2.17
N VAL A 40 8.00 1.83 1.80
CA VAL A 40 7.70 0.73 0.88
C VAL A 40 8.12 1.15 -0.54
N VAL A 41 8.98 0.36 -1.16
CA VAL A 41 9.51 0.67 -2.51
C VAL A 41 8.62 0.06 -3.59
N ILE A 42 8.23 -1.21 -3.42
CA ILE A 42 7.35 -1.91 -4.34
C ILE A 42 6.18 -2.51 -3.56
N SER A 43 4.95 -2.09 -3.90
CA SER A 43 3.72 -2.70 -3.38
C SER A 43 3.24 -3.78 -4.33
N HIS A 44 3.12 -4.99 -3.83
CA HIS A 44 2.65 -6.14 -4.61
C HIS A 44 1.18 -6.42 -4.27
N TYR A 45 0.29 -6.18 -5.21
CA TYR A 45 -1.16 -6.41 -5.08
C TYR A 45 -1.51 -7.86 -5.44
N CYS A 46 -1.02 -8.81 -4.64
CA CYS A 46 -1.39 -10.22 -4.76
C CYS A 46 -2.71 -10.48 -4.02
N GLY A 47 -3.62 -11.19 -4.65
CA GLY A 47 -4.94 -11.47 -4.08
C GLY A 47 -6.08 -10.79 -4.84
N PRO A 48 -7.31 -10.83 -4.32
CA PRO A 48 -8.49 -10.33 -5.02
C PRO A 48 -8.52 -8.80 -5.13
N GLU A 49 -7.94 -8.09 -4.15
CA GLU A 49 -7.91 -6.63 -4.13
C GLU A 49 -6.74 -6.11 -4.98
N LYS A 50 -7.05 -5.46 -6.09
CA LYS A 50 -6.08 -4.92 -7.04
C LYS A 50 -6.08 -3.39 -7.04
N ALA A 51 -4.93 -2.79 -7.38
CA ALA A 51 -4.76 -1.34 -7.38
C ALA A 51 -5.73 -0.61 -8.34
N TRP A 52 -6.17 -1.27 -9.40
CA TRP A 52 -7.12 -0.73 -10.38
C TRP A 52 -8.59 -0.88 -9.98
N HIS A 53 -8.89 -1.58 -8.87
CA HIS A 53 -10.25 -1.63 -8.35
C HIS A 53 -10.59 -0.31 -7.64
N ALA A 54 -11.77 0.22 -7.93
CA ALA A 54 -12.22 1.50 -7.36
C ALA A 54 -12.35 1.49 -5.84
N ASP A 55 -12.60 0.31 -5.25
CA ASP A 55 -12.77 0.06 -3.82
C ASP A 55 -11.50 -0.43 -3.13
N CYS A 56 -10.36 -0.47 -3.83
CA CYS A 56 -9.09 -0.92 -3.28
C CYS A 56 -8.75 -0.17 -1.98
N LYS A 57 -8.54 -0.93 -0.90
CA LYS A 57 -8.27 -0.39 0.43
C LYS A 57 -6.79 -0.37 0.80
N HIS A 58 -5.91 -0.76 -0.11
CA HIS A 58 -4.47 -0.74 0.14
C HIS A 58 -3.98 0.69 0.40
N PHE A 59 -3.04 0.86 1.34
CA PHE A 59 -2.56 2.20 1.72
C PHE A 59 -1.77 2.93 0.61
N ASN A 60 -1.14 2.20 -0.31
CA ASN A 60 -0.38 2.75 -1.44
C ASN A 60 -1.19 2.88 -2.74
N VAL A 61 -2.48 2.56 -2.75
CA VAL A 61 -3.33 2.70 -3.93
C VAL A 61 -3.37 4.12 -4.48
N TYR A 62 -3.16 5.10 -3.62
CA TYR A 62 -3.06 6.52 -3.98
C TYR A 62 -2.07 6.78 -5.11
N PHE A 63 -0.87 6.20 -5.05
CA PHE A 63 0.14 6.41 -6.09
C PHE A 63 -0.24 5.78 -7.42
N TYR A 64 -0.76 4.56 -7.39
CA TYR A 64 -1.23 3.90 -8.59
C TYR A 64 -2.30 4.74 -9.28
N GLN A 65 -3.28 5.21 -8.52
CA GLN A 65 -4.39 6.00 -9.04
C GLN A 65 -3.92 7.36 -9.57
N LYS A 66 -2.95 7.98 -8.93
CA LYS A 66 -2.33 9.23 -9.40
C LYS A 66 -1.66 9.03 -10.76
N ILE A 67 -0.83 8.00 -10.90
CA ILE A 67 -0.14 7.68 -12.15
C ILE A 67 -1.16 7.33 -13.25
N LEU A 68 -2.19 6.55 -12.91
CA LEU A 68 -3.25 6.21 -13.87
C LEU A 68 -3.96 7.46 -14.40
N ALA A 69 -4.29 8.40 -13.53
CA ALA A 69 -4.90 9.67 -13.92
C ALA A 69 -3.98 10.50 -14.82
N GLU A 70 -2.67 10.50 -14.57
CA GLU A 70 -1.68 11.20 -15.41
C GLU A 70 -1.58 10.58 -16.81
N ILE A 71 -1.57 9.24 -16.91
CA ILE A 71 -1.47 8.51 -18.19
C ILE A 71 -2.76 8.63 -19.00
N THR A 72 -3.92 8.64 -18.34
CA THR A 72 -5.24 8.67 -19.01
C THR A 72 -5.76 10.07 -19.28
N ARG A 73 -5.02 11.10 -18.88
CA ARG A 73 -5.40 12.50 -19.10
C ARG A 73 -5.62 12.78 -20.58
N GLY A 74 -6.82 13.29 -20.93
CA GLY A 74 -7.19 13.61 -22.30
C GLY A 74 -7.57 12.42 -23.17
N THR A 75 -7.80 11.24 -22.57
CA THR A 75 -8.34 10.07 -23.27
C THR A 75 -9.80 9.84 -22.87
N ASP A 76 -10.60 9.21 -23.77
CA ASP A 76 -12.00 8.81 -23.46
C ASP A 76 -12.10 7.79 -22.31
N LYS A 77 -10.97 7.25 -21.88
CA LYS A 77 -10.86 6.32 -20.75
C LYS A 77 -10.54 7.02 -19.43
N GLU A 78 -10.70 8.34 -19.38
CA GLU A 78 -10.47 9.10 -18.15
C GLU A 78 -11.37 8.58 -17.02
N ARG A 79 -10.86 7.62 -16.26
CA ARG A 79 -11.45 7.24 -14.96
C ARG A 79 -11.17 8.38 -14.00
N VAL A 80 -12.02 9.37 -14.03
CA VAL A 80 -12.04 10.40 -13.00
C VAL A 80 -12.34 9.71 -11.68
N LEU A 81 -11.27 9.45 -10.91
CA LEU A 81 -11.44 9.13 -9.50
C LEU A 81 -12.21 10.27 -8.88
N SER A 82 -13.37 9.95 -8.31
CA SER A 82 -14.08 10.98 -7.58
C SER A 82 -13.13 11.58 -6.55
N ILE A 83 -13.15 12.89 -6.37
CA ILE A 83 -12.36 13.61 -5.34
C ILE A 83 -12.50 12.91 -4.00
N LYS A 84 -13.69 12.40 -3.70
CA LYS A 84 -13.98 11.63 -2.48
C LYS A 84 -13.12 10.36 -2.35
N THR A 85 -12.93 9.60 -3.43
CA THR A 85 -12.11 8.37 -3.43
C THR A 85 -10.63 8.71 -3.26
N TYR A 86 -10.17 9.75 -3.93
CA TYR A 86 -8.81 10.25 -3.81
C TYR A 86 -8.49 10.71 -2.38
N LEU A 87 -9.35 11.52 -1.78
CA LEU A 87 -9.20 11.98 -0.39
C LEU A 87 -9.19 10.80 0.60
N LYS A 88 -10.05 9.81 0.42
CA LYS A 88 -10.04 8.60 1.25
C LYS A 88 -8.72 7.84 1.14
N ALA A 89 -8.16 7.72 -0.06
CA ALA A 89 -6.87 7.05 -0.27
C ALA A 89 -5.72 7.82 0.40
N LEU A 90 -5.71 9.14 0.29
CA LEU A 90 -4.73 10.00 0.93
C LEU A 90 -4.79 9.93 2.46
N ILE A 91 -6.00 10.06 3.04
CA ILE A 91 -6.20 9.94 4.50
C ILE A 91 -5.74 8.58 5.00
N ARG A 92 -6.06 7.51 4.27
CA ARG A 92 -5.62 6.16 4.61
C ARG A 92 -4.10 6.06 4.63
N ARG A 93 -3.43 6.58 3.62
CA ARG A 93 -1.97 6.60 3.55
C ARG A 93 -1.34 7.34 4.74
N ILE A 94 -1.83 8.53 5.04
CA ILE A 94 -1.38 9.32 6.20
C ILE A 94 -1.57 8.52 7.49
N ARG A 95 -2.76 7.93 7.69
CA ARG A 95 -3.06 7.10 8.85
C ARG A 95 -2.09 5.92 9.00
N TYR A 96 -1.77 5.22 7.91
CA TYR A 96 -0.86 4.09 7.96
C TYR A 96 0.57 4.52 8.26
N LYS A 97 1.00 5.64 7.71
CA LYS A 97 2.31 6.22 8.02
C LYS A 97 2.46 6.47 9.52
N PHE A 98 1.51 7.16 10.14
CA PHE A 98 1.62 7.52 11.55
C PHE A 98 1.32 6.36 12.51
N LYS A 99 0.35 5.51 12.19
CA LYS A 99 -0.07 4.44 13.10
C LYS A 99 0.80 3.19 13.02
N TYR A 100 1.22 2.82 11.82
CA TYR A 100 1.95 1.56 11.58
C TYR A 100 3.36 1.79 11.06
N GLN A 101 3.73 3.04 10.89
CA GLN A 101 5.01 3.42 10.32
C GLN A 101 5.26 2.81 8.92
N VAL A 102 4.25 2.68 8.11
CA VAL A 102 4.30 2.14 6.73
C VAL A 102 3.80 3.20 5.75
N TYR A 103 4.58 3.47 4.70
CA TYR A 103 4.24 4.46 3.68
C TYR A 103 4.90 4.21 2.32
#